data_ddcca70908458e30bd72ceb38b3fea5d
#
_entry.id   ddcca70908458e30bd72ceb38b3fea5d
#
_cell.length_a   1.000
_cell.length_b   1.000
_cell.length_c   1.000
_cell.angle_alpha   90.00
_cell.angle_beta   90.00
_cell.angle_gamma   90.00
#
_symmetry.space_group_name_H-M   'P 1'
#
loop_
_entity.id
_entity.type
_entity.pdbx_description
1 polymer ?
#
loop_
_entity_poly.entity_id
_entity_poly.type
_entity_poly.pdbx_seq_one_letter_code
_entity_poly.pdbx_strand_id
1 'polypeptide(L)'
;MKNGARANIHLAVDTGMSRIGMTPNEASADEAARISRLPGICIEGMFTHFARADEADKAFYEAQYKKYREFCEMLCSRGVDIPIRHCSNSAGIVEGLDSNGLDMVRAGISIYGLYPSDEVARDRVKLVPAMELKSFITYIKTIGPGTAVSYGGTFVADRPMRVATIPVGYGDGYLRSLSNKGAVLIRGKRAEILGRICMDQFMADVTDIPEAEEGDQGTLIGRDGEECITVEELAALSGGFHYEIICQIGKRVPRVYLRDGKAIGKKDYFNDIYEGFGYM
;
A
#
# COMPACT_ATOMS: atom_id res chain seq x y z
N MET A 1 -39.27 8.47 1.02
CA MET A 1 -38.19 8.16 0.06
C MET A 1 -38.63 8.64 -1.32
N LYS A 2 -37.90 9.58 -1.93
CA LYS A 2 -38.11 9.94 -3.34
C LYS A 2 -37.51 8.81 -4.18
N ASN A 3 -38.27 8.06 -4.95
CA ASN A 3 -37.88 7.03 -5.94
C ASN A 3 -37.87 5.55 -5.55
N GLY A 4 -38.39 5.10 -4.39
CA GLY A 4 -38.44 3.67 -4.05
C GLY A 4 -37.06 2.97 -3.89
N ALA A 5 -35.98 3.73 -3.76
CA ALA A 5 -34.63 3.18 -3.63
C ALA A 5 -34.44 2.45 -2.29
N ARG A 6 -33.72 1.30 -2.34
CA ARG A 6 -33.31 0.52 -1.18
C ARG A 6 -31.80 0.70 -1.00
N ALA A 7 -31.37 0.91 0.26
CA ALA A 7 -29.96 0.97 0.61
C ALA A 7 -29.54 -0.32 1.32
N ASN A 8 -28.59 -1.03 0.76
CA ASN A 8 -27.90 -2.12 1.43
C ASN A 8 -26.79 -1.52 2.29
N ILE A 9 -26.78 -1.88 3.58
CA ILE A 9 -25.78 -1.37 4.52
C ILE A 9 -25.07 -2.50 5.24
N HIS A 10 -23.82 -2.26 5.63
CA HIS A 10 -23.09 -3.09 6.57
C HIS A 10 -22.92 -2.32 7.88
N LEU A 11 -23.30 -2.96 9.00
CA LEU A 11 -23.09 -2.40 10.33
C LEU A 11 -21.61 -2.51 10.71
N ALA A 12 -21.01 -1.41 11.10
CA ALA A 12 -19.68 -1.41 11.70
C ALA A 12 -19.78 -1.62 13.22
N VAL A 13 -19.00 -2.56 13.77
CA VAL A 13 -18.95 -2.85 15.21
C VAL A 13 -17.54 -2.57 15.72
N ASP A 14 -17.43 -1.72 16.72
CA ASP A 14 -16.17 -1.42 17.38
C ASP A 14 -15.89 -2.40 18.52
N THR A 15 -15.09 -3.39 18.22
CA THR A 15 -14.67 -4.41 19.19
C THR A 15 -13.35 -4.08 19.87
N GLY A 16 -12.70 -2.95 19.50
CA GLY A 16 -11.43 -2.53 20.09
C GLY A 16 -10.47 -1.79 19.15
N MET A 17 -10.90 -1.46 17.91
CA MET A 17 -10.12 -0.58 17.02
C MET A 17 -10.30 0.89 17.41
N SER A 18 -11.43 1.25 18.02
CA SER A 18 -11.78 2.60 18.49
C SER A 18 -11.73 3.68 17.41
N ARG A 19 -12.10 3.30 16.17
CA ARG A 19 -12.07 4.18 15.00
C ARG A 19 -13.47 4.56 14.52
N ILE A 20 -14.32 3.57 14.29
CA ILE A 20 -15.73 3.70 13.88
C ILE A 20 -16.51 2.47 14.36
N GLY A 21 -17.80 2.60 14.48
CA GLY A 21 -18.69 1.47 14.74
C GLY A 21 -19.51 1.61 16.03
N MET A 22 -20.52 0.77 16.13
CA MET A 22 -21.37 0.64 17.31
C MET A 22 -20.60 -0.13 18.40
N THR A 23 -20.72 0.32 19.65
CA THR A 23 -20.20 -0.46 20.78
C THR A 23 -21.00 -1.76 20.89
N PRO A 24 -20.37 -2.94 21.02
CA PRO A 24 -21.08 -4.21 21.12
C PRO A 24 -21.73 -4.38 22.51
N ASN A 25 -22.95 -3.84 22.65
CA ASN A 25 -23.77 -3.91 23.86
C ASN A 25 -25.27 -3.97 23.52
N GLU A 26 -26.11 -4.18 24.53
CA GLU A 26 -27.55 -4.30 24.40
C GLU A 26 -28.20 -3.07 23.74
N ALA A 27 -27.80 -1.86 24.15
CA ALA A 27 -28.35 -0.62 23.59
C ALA A 27 -28.08 -0.47 22.09
N SER A 28 -26.87 -0.84 21.65
CA SER A 28 -26.51 -0.86 20.22
C SER A 28 -27.24 -1.95 19.45
N ALA A 29 -27.50 -3.09 20.09
CA ALA A 29 -28.28 -4.18 19.47
C ALA A 29 -29.74 -3.77 19.30
N ASP A 30 -30.33 -3.05 20.26
CA ASP A 30 -31.69 -2.47 20.14
C ASP A 30 -31.75 -1.44 19.01
N GLU A 31 -30.74 -0.58 18.89
CA GLU A 31 -30.64 0.40 17.82
C GLU A 31 -30.49 -0.27 16.44
N ALA A 32 -29.67 -1.29 16.32
CA ALA A 32 -29.53 -2.05 15.07
C ALA A 32 -30.87 -2.73 14.68
N ALA A 33 -31.61 -3.27 15.67
CA ALA A 33 -32.95 -3.82 15.44
C ALA A 33 -33.96 -2.74 15.03
N ARG A 34 -33.82 -1.51 15.52
CA ARG A 34 -34.63 -0.36 15.05
C ARG A 34 -34.27 0.01 13.62
N ILE A 35 -32.98 0.05 13.27
CA ILE A 35 -32.48 0.33 11.92
C ILE A 35 -32.99 -0.70 10.92
N SER A 36 -33.00 -1.99 11.26
CA SER A 36 -33.46 -3.06 10.38
C SER A 36 -34.93 -2.92 9.94
N ARG A 37 -35.74 -2.19 10.72
CA ARG A 37 -37.16 -1.95 10.46
C ARG A 37 -37.43 -0.66 9.68
N LEU A 38 -36.38 0.14 9.40
CA LEU A 38 -36.56 1.40 8.66
C LEU A 38 -36.89 1.10 7.19
N PRO A 39 -37.89 1.77 6.63
CA PRO A 39 -38.27 1.58 5.24
C PRO A 39 -37.10 1.96 4.32
N GLY A 40 -36.78 1.06 3.37
CA GLY A 40 -35.70 1.26 2.39
C GLY A 40 -34.30 0.99 2.91
N ILE A 41 -34.13 0.49 4.13
CA ILE A 41 -32.86 -0.03 4.63
C ILE A 41 -32.88 -1.55 4.58
N CYS A 42 -31.76 -2.14 4.14
CA CYS A 42 -31.47 -3.57 4.27
C CYS A 42 -30.11 -3.73 4.94
N ILE A 43 -30.10 -4.37 6.09
CA ILE A 43 -28.82 -4.79 6.70
C ILE A 43 -28.33 -6.01 5.93
N GLU A 44 -27.39 -5.79 5.02
CA GLU A 44 -26.79 -6.82 4.17
C GLU A 44 -25.64 -7.53 4.90
N GLY A 45 -24.95 -6.82 5.79
CA GLY A 45 -23.84 -7.40 6.51
C GLY A 45 -23.42 -6.66 7.76
N MET A 46 -22.41 -7.22 8.42
CA MET A 46 -21.79 -6.63 9.60
C MET A 46 -20.30 -6.95 9.66
N PHE A 47 -19.52 -5.98 10.16
CA PHE A 47 -18.08 -6.16 10.29
C PHE A 47 -17.49 -5.54 11.54
N THR A 48 -16.36 -6.07 11.93
CA THR A 48 -15.39 -5.36 12.78
C THR A 48 -14.05 -5.24 12.08
N HIS A 49 -13.11 -4.48 12.63
CA HIS A 49 -11.75 -4.38 12.12
C HIS A 49 -10.75 -4.76 13.19
N PHE A 50 -9.92 -5.77 12.89
CA PHE A 50 -8.89 -6.22 13.81
C PHE A 50 -7.76 -5.18 13.88
N ALA A 51 -7.43 -4.78 15.10
CA ALA A 51 -6.41 -3.77 15.34
C ALA A 51 -4.99 -4.38 15.40
N ARG A 52 -4.89 -5.64 15.83
CA ARG A 52 -3.63 -6.32 16.17
C ARG A 52 -3.58 -7.76 15.65
N ALA A 53 -4.19 -8.03 14.49
CA ALA A 53 -4.20 -9.36 13.91
C ALA A 53 -2.83 -9.80 13.38
N ASP A 54 -1.95 -8.86 13.09
CA ASP A 54 -0.60 -9.05 12.60
C ASP A 54 0.43 -9.33 13.71
N GLU A 55 0.12 -9.05 14.98
CA GLU A 55 1.01 -9.32 16.09
C GLU A 55 1.11 -10.82 16.40
N ALA A 56 2.25 -11.27 16.91
CA ALA A 56 2.46 -12.66 17.33
C ALA A 56 1.52 -13.06 18.47
N ASP A 57 1.27 -12.17 19.43
CA ASP A 57 0.29 -12.37 20.50
C ASP A 57 -1.14 -12.17 20.00
N LYS A 58 -1.91 -13.25 19.93
CA LYS A 58 -3.30 -13.25 19.44
C LYS A 58 -4.35 -12.93 20.50
N ALA A 59 -3.98 -12.70 21.75
CA ALA A 59 -4.96 -12.47 22.84
C ALA A 59 -5.90 -11.29 22.57
N PHE A 60 -5.37 -10.19 21.99
CA PHE A 60 -6.19 -9.03 21.64
C PHE A 60 -7.14 -9.34 20.47
N TYR A 61 -6.68 -10.05 19.44
CA TYR A 61 -7.49 -10.53 18.34
C TYR A 61 -8.65 -11.42 18.86
N GLU A 62 -8.35 -12.39 19.71
CA GLU A 62 -9.34 -13.30 20.27
C GLU A 62 -10.42 -12.56 21.07
N ALA A 63 -10.00 -11.56 21.87
CA ALA A 63 -10.93 -10.71 22.61
C ALA A 63 -11.83 -9.88 21.69
N GLN A 64 -11.30 -9.31 20.59
CA GLN A 64 -12.08 -8.60 19.57
C GLN A 64 -13.10 -9.55 18.90
N TYR A 65 -12.64 -10.73 18.48
CA TYR A 65 -13.50 -11.70 17.81
C TYR A 65 -14.61 -12.24 18.71
N LYS A 66 -14.30 -12.47 19.99
CA LYS A 66 -15.29 -12.86 21.01
C LYS A 66 -16.42 -11.81 21.12
N LYS A 67 -16.05 -10.53 21.28
CA LYS A 67 -17.03 -9.43 21.34
C LYS A 67 -17.88 -9.33 20.08
N TYR A 68 -17.29 -9.58 18.90
CA TYR A 68 -18.00 -9.59 17.64
C TYR A 68 -19.06 -10.72 17.61
N ARG A 69 -18.69 -11.92 17.99
CA ARG A 69 -19.61 -13.07 18.06
C ARG A 69 -20.75 -12.85 19.04
N GLU A 70 -20.45 -12.38 20.25
CA GLU A 70 -21.46 -12.05 21.27
C GLU A 70 -22.45 -11.02 20.72
N PHE A 71 -21.98 -10.02 19.97
CA PHE A 71 -22.87 -9.04 19.37
C PHE A 71 -23.72 -9.65 18.24
N CYS A 72 -23.20 -10.58 17.45
CA CYS A 72 -24.00 -11.35 16.49
C CYS A 72 -25.15 -12.09 17.19
N GLU A 73 -24.89 -12.71 18.33
CA GLU A 73 -25.90 -13.42 19.13
C GLU A 73 -26.98 -12.45 19.66
N MET A 74 -26.59 -11.27 20.16
CA MET A 74 -27.52 -10.21 20.57
C MET A 74 -28.42 -9.75 19.43
N LEU A 75 -27.91 -9.62 18.21
CA LEU A 75 -28.69 -9.25 17.03
C LEU A 75 -29.65 -10.36 16.61
N CYS A 76 -29.18 -11.59 16.58
CA CYS A 76 -29.99 -12.76 16.26
C CYS A 76 -31.18 -12.89 17.22
N SER A 77 -30.98 -12.70 18.53
CA SER A 77 -32.06 -12.74 19.53
C SER A 77 -33.12 -11.66 19.32
N ARG A 78 -32.84 -10.60 18.60
CA ARG A 78 -33.75 -9.51 18.20
C ARG A 78 -34.38 -9.68 16.82
N GLY A 79 -34.11 -10.83 16.19
CA GLY A 79 -34.62 -11.14 14.86
C GLY A 79 -33.92 -10.33 13.74
N VAL A 80 -32.71 -9.82 13.99
CA VAL A 80 -31.89 -9.19 12.96
C VAL A 80 -31.00 -10.26 12.35
N ASP A 81 -31.25 -10.59 11.09
CA ASP A 81 -30.41 -11.49 10.30
C ASP A 81 -29.25 -10.71 9.66
N ILE A 82 -28.06 -11.30 9.72
CA ILE A 82 -26.82 -10.75 9.14
C ILE A 82 -26.26 -11.75 8.13
N PRO A 83 -26.65 -11.62 6.85
CA PRO A 83 -26.24 -12.54 5.79
C PRO A 83 -24.72 -12.56 5.54
N ILE A 84 -24.05 -11.40 5.61
CA ILE A 84 -22.63 -11.27 5.30
C ILE A 84 -21.86 -10.78 6.53
N ARG A 85 -21.03 -11.66 7.09
CA ARG A 85 -20.18 -11.35 8.24
C ARG A 85 -18.73 -11.32 7.84
N HIS A 86 -17.99 -10.25 8.22
CA HIS A 86 -16.59 -10.12 7.85
C HIS A 86 -15.77 -9.36 8.89
N CYS A 87 -14.61 -9.91 9.23
CA CYS A 87 -13.69 -9.35 10.22
C CYS A 87 -12.29 -9.15 9.66
N SER A 88 -11.78 -10.12 8.89
CA SER A 88 -10.38 -10.18 8.51
C SER A 88 -9.97 -9.11 7.51
N ASN A 89 -8.93 -8.37 7.90
CA ASN A 89 -8.09 -7.56 7.05
C ASN A 89 -6.95 -8.43 6.45
N SER A 90 -5.97 -7.85 5.78
CA SER A 90 -4.85 -8.58 5.20
C SER A 90 -4.09 -9.45 6.22
N ALA A 91 -3.95 -8.97 7.46
CA ALA A 91 -3.32 -9.74 8.53
C ALA A 91 -4.16 -10.97 8.90
N GLY A 92 -5.46 -10.79 9.12
CA GLY A 92 -6.36 -11.90 9.40
C GLY A 92 -6.35 -12.96 8.30
N ILE A 93 -6.26 -12.54 7.03
CA ILE A 93 -6.15 -13.45 5.87
C ILE A 93 -4.86 -14.25 5.92
N VAL A 94 -3.71 -13.59 6.05
CA VAL A 94 -2.38 -14.24 6.08
C VAL A 94 -2.28 -15.19 7.27
N GLU A 95 -2.81 -14.78 8.43
CA GLU A 95 -2.82 -15.60 9.64
C GLU A 95 -3.86 -16.75 9.61
N GLY A 96 -4.72 -16.79 8.60
CA GLY A 96 -5.76 -17.84 8.49
C GLY A 96 -6.80 -17.77 9.58
N LEU A 97 -7.12 -16.56 10.07
CA LEU A 97 -8.03 -16.34 11.19
C LEU A 97 -9.51 -16.48 10.80
N ASP A 98 -9.81 -16.67 9.51
CA ASP A 98 -11.17 -16.70 8.96
C ASP A 98 -11.86 -18.08 8.97
N SER A 99 -11.22 -19.11 9.52
CA SER A 99 -11.73 -20.49 9.49
C SER A 99 -13.03 -20.73 10.27
N ASN A 100 -13.63 -19.69 10.86
CA ASN A 100 -14.72 -19.78 11.82
C ASN A 100 -16.08 -19.28 11.29
N GLY A 101 -16.36 -19.42 10.00
CA GLY A 101 -17.71 -19.17 9.46
C GLY A 101 -17.99 -17.69 9.17
N LEU A 102 -17.00 -16.96 8.68
CA LEU A 102 -17.17 -15.64 8.08
C LEU A 102 -17.40 -15.76 6.56
N ASP A 103 -18.17 -14.84 6.00
CA ASP A 103 -18.66 -14.94 4.63
C ASP A 103 -17.79 -14.14 3.65
N MET A 104 -16.98 -13.19 4.15
CA MET A 104 -16.17 -12.29 3.32
C MET A 104 -14.89 -11.86 4.05
N VAL A 105 -13.85 -11.56 3.27
CA VAL A 105 -12.58 -10.98 3.75
C VAL A 105 -12.32 -9.64 3.06
N ARG A 106 -11.46 -8.81 3.66
CA ARG A 106 -11.07 -7.50 3.12
C ARG A 106 -9.57 -7.46 2.89
N ALA A 107 -9.14 -8.00 1.75
CA ALA A 107 -7.75 -7.90 1.33
C ALA A 107 -7.41 -6.45 0.97
N GLY A 108 -6.41 -5.89 1.64
CA GLY A 108 -5.86 -4.55 1.40
C GLY A 108 -4.44 -4.65 0.87
N ILE A 109 -3.46 -4.48 1.76
CA ILE A 109 -2.03 -4.47 1.38
C ILE A 109 -1.57 -5.79 0.73
N SER A 110 -2.18 -6.91 1.07
CA SER A 110 -1.89 -8.21 0.48
C SER A 110 -2.19 -8.28 -1.04
N ILE A 111 -3.10 -7.44 -1.56
CA ILE A 111 -3.34 -7.32 -3.02
C ILE A 111 -2.12 -6.73 -3.73
N TYR A 112 -1.37 -5.86 -3.05
CA TYR A 112 -0.11 -5.34 -3.55
C TYR A 112 1.07 -6.31 -3.40
N GLY A 113 0.82 -7.51 -2.82
CA GLY A 113 1.84 -8.52 -2.59
C GLY A 113 2.78 -8.16 -1.44
N LEU A 114 2.33 -7.32 -0.50
CA LEU A 114 3.09 -6.90 0.68
C LEU A 114 2.48 -7.49 1.94
N TYR A 115 3.33 -7.91 2.88
CA TYR A 115 2.89 -8.40 4.18
C TYR A 115 2.49 -7.24 5.10
N PRO A 116 1.47 -7.41 5.96
CA PRO A 116 1.02 -6.37 6.88
C PRO A 116 2.08 -5.90 7.87
N SER A 117 2.90 -6.83 8.38
CA SER A 117 4.03 -6.55 9.27
C SER A 117 5.07 -7.68 9.15
N ASP A 118 6.17 -7.55 9.90
CA ASP A 118 7.20 -8.59 9.96
C ASP A 118 6.83 -9.77 10.87
N GLU A 119 5.81 -9.61 11.71
CA GLU A 119 5.37 -10.63 12.67
C GLU A 119 4.39 -11.65 12.10
N VAL A 120 3.81 -11.39 10.92
CA VAL A 120 2.86 -12.34 10.30
C VAL A 120 3.54 -13.62 9.82
N ALA A 121 2.82 -14.73 9.86
CA ALA A 121 3.27 -16.04 9.41
C ALA A 121 3.40 -16.09 7.87
N ARG A 122 4.54 -15.60 7.35
CA ARG A 122 4.81 -15.46 5.92
C ARG A 122 4.85 -16.78 5.15
N ASP A 123 5.07 -17.90 5.85
CA ASP A 123 5.08 -19.25 5.30
C ASP A 123 3.69 -19.76 4.91
N ARG A 124 2.63 -19.21 5.49
CA ARG A 124 1.24 -19.61 5.22
C ARG A 124 0.73 -19.16 3.85
N VAL A 125 1.09 -17.96 3.44
CA VAL A 125 0.67 -17.39 2.15
C VAL A 125 1.86 -16.68 1.51
N LYS A 126 2.32 -17.20 0.38
CA LYS A 126 3.39 -16.55 -0.39
C LYS A 126 2.81 -15.36 -1.17
N LEU A 127 3.17 -14.16 -0.76
CA LEU A 127 2.84 -12.93 -1.48
C LEU A 127 3.93 -12.58 -2.50
N VAL A 128 3.51 -12.02 -3.64
CA VAL A 128 4.41 -11.55 -4.69
C VAL A 128 4.12 -10.08 -4.94
N PRO A 129 5.11 -9.17 -4.81
CA PRO A 129 4.92 -7.76 -5.08
C PRO A 129 4.32 -7.52 -6.47
N ALA A 130 3.24 -6.75 -6.52
CA ALA A 130 2.48 -6.47 -7.74
C ALA A 130 2.78 -5.09 -8.33
N MET A 131 3.62 -4.27 -7.67
CA MET A 131 3.93 -2.92 -8.09
C MET A 131 5.44 -2.74 -8.26
N GLU A 132 5.83 -2.14 -9.37
CA GLU A 132 7.17 -1.61 -9.60
C GLU A 132 7.07 -0.11 -9.91
N LEU A 133 8.10 0.65 -9.54
CA LEU A 133 8.26 2.06 -9.92
C LEU A 133 9.55 2.20 -10.74
N LYS A 134 9.40 2.66 -11.98
CA LYS A 134 10.49 2.78 -12.94
C LYS A 134 10.53 4.18 -13.53
N SER A 135 11.73 4.60 -13.93
CA SER A 135 12.00 5.84 -14.62
C SER A 135 13.17 5.65 -15.56
N PHE A 136 13.77 6.73 -16.03
CA PHE A 136 14.90 6.70 -16.97
C PHE A 136 15.97 7.72 -16.56
N ILE A 137 17.22 7.52 -17.00
CA ILE A 137 18.26 8.52 -16.90
C ILE A 137 17.98 9.60 -17.94
N THR A 138 17.84 10.84 -17.52
CA THR A 138 17.64 11.99 -18.44
C THR A 138 18.92 12.76 -18.74
N TYR A 139 19.93 12.62 -17.89
CA TYR A 139 21.19 13.33 -18.06
C TYR A 139 22.31 12.67 -17.25
N ILE A 140 23.51 12.62 -17.80
CA ILE A 140 24.73 12.18 -17.10
C ILE A 140 25.82 13.24 -17.25
N LYS A 141 26.51 13.54 -16.14
CA LYS A 141 27.68 14.40 -16.13
C LYS A 141 28.77 13.86 -15.20
N THR A 142 30.00 14.27 -15.45
CA THR A 142 31.12 14.09 -14.50
C THR A 142 31.28 15.34 -13.65
N ILE A 143 31.44 15.18 -12.35
CA ILE A 143 31.75 16.23 -11.39
C ILE A 143 33.10 15.97 -10.73
N GLY A 144 33.79 17.02 -10.34
CA GLY A 144 35.08 16.91 -9.62
C GLY A 144 34.93 16.95 -8.11
N PRO A 145 36.02 16.65 -7.39
CA PRO A 145 36.05 16.76 -5.92
C PRO A 145 35.67 18.18 -5.48
N GLY A 146 34.97 18.30 -4.35
CA GLY A 146 34.47 19.55 -3.80
C GLY A 146 33.16 20.04 -4.43
N THR A 147 32.63 19.36 -5.46
CA THR A 147 31.35 19.73 -6.06
C THR A 147 30.19 19.32 -5.17
N ALA A 148 29.38 20.30 -4.76
CA ALA A 148 28.15 20.05 -4.01
C ALA A 148 27.01 19.59 -4.92
N VAL A 149 26.18 18.63 -4.46
CA VAL A 149 25.05 18.07 -5.21
C VAL A 149 23.74 18.44 -4.54
N SER A 150 22.78 18.93 -5.35
CA SER A 150 21.41 19.23 -4.94
C SER A 150 21.27 20.35 -3.90
N TYR A 151 20.02 20.61 -3.48
CA TYR A 151 19.66 21.65 -2.53
C TYR A 151 20.41 21.54 -1.19
N GLY A 152 21.04 22.65 -0.80
CA GLY A 152 21.79 22.75 0.47
C GLY A 152 23.11 22.00 0.48
N GLY A 153 23.57 21.45 -0.66
CA GLY A 153 24.88 20.80 -0.78
C GLY A 153 25.11 19.71 0.28
N THR A 154 24.08 18.93 0.63
CA THR A 154 24.16 17.92 1.70
C THR A 154 25.01 16.71 1.31
N PHE A 155 25.40 16.62 0.05
CA PHE A 155 26.42 15.73 -0.46
C PHE A 155 27.48 16.57 -1.18
N VAL A 156 28.75 16.29 -0.94
CA VAL A 156 29.88 16.91 -1.62
C VAL A 156 30.77 15.79 -2.15
N ALA A 157 31.07 15.83 -3.44
CA ALA A 157 31.93 14.85 -4.07
C ALA A 157 33.35 14.91 -3.48
N ASP A 158 33.91 13.77 -3.07
CA ASP A 158 35.30 13.62 -2.56
C ASP A 158 36.30 13.18 -3.65
N ARG A 159 35.77 12.71 -4.78
CA ARG A 159 36.50 12.19 -5.93
C ARG A 159 35.81 12.63 -7.22
N PRO A 160 36.42 12.42 -8.40
CA PRO A 160 35.66 12.50 -9.65
C PRO A 160 34.56 11.47 -9.69
N MET A 161 33.31 11.90 -9.98
CA MET A 161 32.12 11.07 -9.98
C MET A 161 31.30 11.26 -11.25
N ARG A 162 30.70 10.18 -11.76
CA ARG A 162 29.64 10.24 -12.78
C ARG A 162 28.29 10.29 -12.09
N VAL A 163 27.52 11.31 -12.39
CA VAL A 163 26.22 11.56 -11.73
C VAL A 163 25.12 11.53 -12.77
N ALA A 164 24.16 10.64 -12.57
CA ALA A 164 22.93 10.54 -13.35
C ALA A 164 21.81 11.36 -12.71
N THR A 165 20.97 11.97 -13.55
CA THR A 165 19.73 12.64 -13.14
C THR A 165 18.53 11.76 -13.52
N ILE A 166 17.67 11.49 -12.54
CA ILE A 166 16.44 10.69 -12.67
C ILE A 166 15.24 11.63 -12.48
N PRO A 167 14.28 11.69 -13.43
CA PRO A 167 13.14 12.62 -13.39
C PRO A 167 12.01 12.07 -12.51
N VAL A 168 12.30 11.88 -11.22
CA VAL A 168 11.35 11.48 -10.18
C VAL A 168 11.67 12.26 -8.91
N GLY A 169 10.65 12.73 -8.22
CA GLY A 169 10.82 13.42 -6.94
C GLY A 169 9.61 13.31 -6.02
N TYR A 170 9.59 14.16 -4.97
CA TYR A 170 8.51 14.11 -4.00
C TYR A 170 7.15 14.58 -4.58
N GLY A 171 7.14 15.30 -5.69
CA GLY A 171 5.93 15.63 -6.44
C GLY A 171 5.23 14.41 -7.06
N ASP A 172 6.00 13.33 -7.30
CA ASP A 172 5.50 12.06 -7.80
C ASP A 172 5.09 11.10 -6.67
N GLY A 173 5.47 11.43 -5.43
CA GLY A 173 5.28 10.60 -4.25
C GLY A 173 6.54 9.84 -3.81
N TYR A 174 7.70 10.11 -4.40
CA TYR A 174 8.97 9.52 -3.97
C TYR A 174 9.55 10.30 -2.79
N LEU A 175 9.76 9.65 -1.67
CA LEU A 175 9.99 10.31 -0.38
C LEU A 175 11.28 11.14 -0.32
N ARG A 176 11.16 12.42 0.07
CA ARG A 176 12.32 13.30 0.29
C ARG A 176 13.23 12.81 1.44
N SER A 177 12.72 12.04 2.39
CA SER A 177 13.48 11.45 3.49
C SER A 177 14.47 10.36 3.05
N LEU A 178 14.38 9.88 1.81
CA LEU A 178 15.36 8.99 1.17
C LEU A 178 16.62 9.72 0.67
N SER A 179 16.70 11.04 0.79
CA SER A 179 17.87 11.85 0.44
C SER A 179 19.14 11.34 1.13
N ASN A 180 20.21 11.07 0.38
CA ASN A 180 21.47 10.47 0.86
C ASN A 180 21.33 9.09 1.53
N LYS A 181 20.22 8.38 1.31
CA LYS A 181 19.96 7.08 1.95
C LYS A 181 19.48 6.02 0.98
N GLY A 182 18.69 6.43 -0.01
CA GLY A 182 18.11 5.52 -0.99
C GLY A 182 19.05 5.25 -2.15
N ALA A 183 18.66 4.30 -3.00
CA ALA A 183 19.33 3.97 -4.24
C ALA A 183 18.30 3.82 -5.37
N VAL A 184 18.78 3.77 -6.60
CA VAL A 184 18.04 3.37 -7.79
C VAL A 184 18.81 2.24 -8.48
N LEU A 185 18.13 1.23 -9.01
CA LEU A 185 18.81 0.18 -9.79
C LEU A 185 18.96 0.64 -11.22
N ILE A 186 20.17 0.53 -11.73
CA ILE A 186 20.54 0.85 -13.12
C ILE A 186 21.41 -0.30 -13.64
N ARG A 187 20.99 -0.94 -14.72
CA ARG A 187 21.70 -2.08 -15.31
C ARG A 187 22.05 -3.18 -14.26
N GLY A 188 21.09 -3.47 -13.36
CA GLY A 188 21.27 -4.50 -12.33
C GLY A 188 22.19 -4.12 -11.18
N LYS A 189 22.57 -2.86 -11.03
CA LYS A 189 23.45 -2.36 -9.95
C LYS A 189 22.79 -1.24 -9.17
N ARG A 190 23.11 -1.12 -7.89
CA ARG A 190 22.64 -0.02 -7.03
C ARG A 190 23.46 1.25 -7.29
N ALA A 191 22.76 2.35 -7.60
CA ALA A 191 23.27 3.69 -7.72
C ALA A 191 22.72 4.54 -6.57
N GLU A 192 23.59 4.96 -5.65
CA GLU A 192 23.22 5.71 -4.45
C GLU A 192 22.68 7.09 -4.77
N ILE A 193 21.65 7.54 -4.06
CA ILE A 193 21.06 8.87 -4.21
C ILE A 193 21.97 9.90 -3.57
N LEU A 194 22.41 10.88 -4.36
CA LEU A 194 23.31 11.94 -3.97
C LEU A 194 22.57 13.24 -3.65
N GLY A 195 22.70 13.70 -2.42
CA GLY A 195 22.09 14.94 -1.98
C GLY A 195 20.58 14.82 -1.77
N ARG A 196 19.89 15.96 -1.74
CA ARG A 196 18.46 16.02 -1.48
C ARG A 196 17.65 15.67 -2.73
N ILE A 197 16.62 14.84 -2.57
CA ILE A 197 15.60 14.62 -3.59
C ILE A 197 14.81 15.90 -3.78
N CYS A 198 14.67 16.34 -5.03
CA CYS A 198 13.94 17.53 -5.42
C CYS A 198 12.45 17.22 -5.67
N MET A 199 11.67 18.20 -6.12
CA MET A 199 10.25 18.01 -6.44
C MET A 199 10.05 17.00 -7.56
N ASP A 200 10.87 17.10 -8.63
CA ASP A 200 10.68 16.37 -9.88
C ASP A 200 11.91 15.55 -10.31
N GLN A 201 13.00 15.59 -9.55
CA GLN A 201 14.28 14.96 -9.93
C GLN A 201 15.11 14.60 -8.69
N PHE A 202 15.99 13.62 -8.87
CA PHE A 202 17.11 13.38 -7.95
C PHE A 202 18.35 12.95 -8.73
N MET A 203 19.51 12.98 -8.08
CA MET A 203 20.78 12.57 -8.62
C MET A 203 21.25 11.27 -8.01
N ALA A 204 21.90 10.41 -8.81
CA ALA A 204 22.44 9.13 -8.37
C ALA A 204 23.88 8.95 -8.85
N ASP A 205 24.71 8.27 -8.06
CA ASP A 205 26.08 7.90 -8.38
C ASP A 205 26.12 6.73 -9.37
N VAL A 206 26.57 6.96 -10.59
CA VAL A 206 26.79 5.93 -11.61
C VAL A 206 28.26 5.73 -11.94
N THR A 207 29.18 6.14 -11.02
CA THR A 207 30.64 6.04 -11.23
C THR A 207 31.04 4.58 -11.46
N ASP A 208 30.47 3.66 -10.67
CA ASP A 208 30.77 2.23 -10.75
C ASP A 208 29.87 1.48 -11.77
N ILE A 209 29.15 2.24 -12.58
CA ILE A 209 28.32 1.75 -13.71
C ILE A 209 28.77 2.46 -14.99
N PRO A 210 29.98 2.18 -15.48
CA PRO A 210 30.55 2.92 -16.62
C PRO A 210 29.72 2.79 -17.90
N GLU A 211 28.93 1.72 -18.02
CA GLU A 211 28.03 1.48 -19.16
C GLU A 211 26.73 2.29 -19.08
N ALA A 212 26.44 2.95 -17.95
CA ALA A 212 25.22 3.75 -17.82
C ALA A 212 25.19 4.89 -18.85
N GLU A 213 24.05 5.06 -19.50
CA GLU A 213 23.82 6.09 -20.51
C GLU A 213 22.44 6.74 -20.37
N GLU A 214 22.27 7.91 -20.98
CA GLU A 214 20.98 8.58 -21.03
C GLU A 214 19.95 7.71 -21.78
N GLY A 215 18.76 7.58 -21.20
CA GLY A 215 17.72 6.66 -21.67
C GLY A 215 17.69 5.30 -20.96
N ASP A 216 18.73 4.92 -20.21
CA ASP A 216 18.71 3.71 -19.41
C ASP A 216 17.60 3.74 -18.37
N GLN A 217 16.96 2.59 -18.16
CA GLN A 217 15.94 2.45 -17.13
C GLN A 217 16.53 2.52 -15.73
N GLY A 218 15.89 3.32 -14.87
CA GLY A 218 16.13 3.31 -13.43
C GLY A 218 14.96 2.67 -12.69
N THR A 219 15.20 1.62 -11.90
CA THR A 219 14.19 0.96 -11.08
C THR A 219 14.28 1.47 -9.63
N LEU A 220 13.23 2.16 -9.17
CA LEU A 220 13.15 2.75 -7.84
C LEU A 220 12.46 1.81 -6.84
N ILE A 221 11.52 1.01 -7.32
CA ILE A 221 10.84 -0.07 -6.58
C ILE A 221 10.75 -1.24 -7.56
N GLY A 222 11.18 -2.42 -7.13
CA GLY A 222 11.12 -3.63 -7.95
C GLY A 222 12.48 -4.25 -8.23
N ARG A 223 12.57 -5.07 -9.26
CA ARG A 223 13.77 -5.82 -9.63
C ARG A 223 14.43 -5.28 -10.89
N ASP A 224 15.77 -5.38 -10.88
CA ASP A 224 16.61 -5.20 -12.07
C ASP A 224 17.77 -6.21 -11.98
N GLY A 225 17.78 -7.23 -12.83
CA GLY A 225 18.67 -8.38 -12.70
C GLY A 225 18.47 -9.12 -11.37
N GLU A 226 19.55 -9.35 -10.66
CA GLU A 226 19.55 -10.01 -9.34
C GLU A 226 19.20 -9.05 -8.19
N GLU A 227 19.33 -7.73 -8.41
CA GLU A 227 19.06 -6.71 -7.43
C GLU A 227 17.57 -6.40 -7.28
N CYS A 228 17.20 -5.97 -6.07
CA CYS A 228 15.83 -5.60 -5.76
C CYS A 228 15.79 -4.45 -4.75
N ILE A 229 14.92 -3.47 -5.00
CA ILE A 229 14.54 -2.45 -4.01
C ILE A 229 13.08 -2.70 -3.64
N THR A 230 12.84 -3.03 -2.38
CA THR A 230 11.48 -3.31 -1.90
C THR A 230 10.83 -2.06 -1.28
N VAL A 231 9.50 -2.07 -1.18
CA VAL A 231 8.76 -1.00 -0.50
C VAL A 231 9.11 -0.96 1.00
N GLU A 232 9.34 -2.12 1.60
CA GLU A 232 9.74 -2.26 3.01
C GLU A 232 11.13 -1.67 3.25
N GLU A 233 12.09 -1.88 2.32
CA GLU A 233 13.41 -1.26 2.38
C GLU A 233 13.28 0.27 2.38
N LEU A 234 12.49 0.83 1.45
CA LEU A 234 12.28 2.28 1.40
C LEU A 234 11.59 2.80 2.66
N ALA A 235 10.66 2.05 3.25
CA ALA A 235 10.01 2.40 4.50
C ALA A 235 11.04 2.47 5.65
N ALA A 236 11.88 1.47 5.78
CA ALA A 236 12.92 1.43 6.80
C ALA A 236 13.91 2.60 6.67
N LEU A 237 14.39 2.88 5.45
CA LEU A 237 15.32 3.97 5.17
C LEU A 237 14.72 5.37 5.41
N SER A 238 13.44 5.53 5.11
CA SER A 238 12.74 6.81 5.24
C SER A 238 12.22 7.09 6.65
N GLY A 239 12.14 6.07 7.52
CA GLY A 239 11.44 6.13 8.81
C GLY A 239 9.92 6.18 8.64
N GLY A 240 9.41 5.76 7.49
CA GLY A 240 7.99 5.72 7.15
C GLY A 240 7.38 4.33 7.30
N PHE A 241 6.20 4.16 6.69
CA PHE A 241 5.45 2.91 6.70
C PHE A 241 5.14 2.47 5.27
N HIS A 242 5.32 1.19 4.95
CA HIS A 242 5.21 0.69 3.58
C HIS A 242 3.81 0.90 2.95
N TYR A 243 2.74 0.95 3.74
CA TYR A 243 1.41 1.34 3.27
C TYR A 243 1.38 2.78 2.75
N GLU A 244 2.08 3.71 3.43
CA GLU A 244 2.14 5.12 3.01
C GLU A 244 2.84 5.25 1.67
N ILE A 245 3.96 4.54 1.47
CA ILE A 245 4.75 4.61 0.24
C ILE A 245 3.90 4.28 -0.99
N ILE A 246 3.16 3.16 -0.96
CA ILE A 246 2.32 2.79 -2.10
C ILE A 246 1.14 3.75 -2.32
N CYS A 247 0.63 4.37 -1.24
CA CYS A 247 -0.45 5.35 -1.33
C CYS A 247 0.02 6.71 -1.85
N GLN A 248 1.31 7.07 -1.60
CA GLN A 248 1.86 8.37 -1.96
C GLN A 248 2.19 8.50 -3.45
N ILE A 249 2.41 7.38 -4.18
CA ILE A 249 2.67 7.45 -5.63
C ILE A 249 1.49 8.13 -6.32
N GLY A 250 1.70 9.38 -6.72
CA GLY A 250 0.69 10.32 -7.20
C GLY A 250 0.12 9.96 -8.58
N LYS A 251 -0.94 10.68 -8.97
CA LYS A 251 -1.56 10.54 -10.29
C LYS A 251 -0.70 11.04 -11.44
N ARG A 252 0.37 11.79 -11.15
CA ARG A 252 1.38 12.23 -12.14
C ARG A 252 2.10 11.04 -12.78
N VAL A 253 2.29 9.95 -12.03
CA VAL A 253 2.95 8.75 -12.52
C VAL A 253 1.93 7.90 -13.29
N PRO A 254 2.12 7.65 -14.59
CA PRO A 254 1.25 6.75 -15.36
C PRO A 254 1.28 5.33 -14.80
N ARG A 255 0.14 4.63 -14.87
CA ARG A 255 0.03 3.21 -14.50
C ARG A 255 0.02 2.37 -15.76
N VAL A 256 0.93 1.41 -15.84
CA VAL A 256 0.95 0.38 -16.87
C VAL A 256 0.60 -0.95 -16.21
N TYR A 257 -0.45 -1.59 -16.68
CA TYR A 257 -0.91 -2.88 -16.16
C TYR A 257 -0.33 -4.00 -16.99
N LEU A 258 0.36 -4.91 -16.32
CA LEU A 258 1.01 -6.06 -16.95
C LEU A 258 0.26 -7.35 -16.61
N ARG A 259 0.15 -8.25 -17.55
CA ARG A 259 -0.25 -9.64 -17.36
C ARG A 259 0.66 -10.54 -18.19
N ASP A 260 1.28 -11.53 -17.56
CA ASP A 260 2.24 -12.44 -18.21
C ASP A 260 3.36 -11.68 -18.97
N GLY A 261 3.88 -10.61 -18.34
CA GLY A 261 4.93 -9.75 -18.90
C GLY A 261 4.50 -8.83 -20.04
N LYS A 262 3.23 -8.82 -20.44
CA LYS A 262 2.71 -7.98 -21.51
C LYS A 262 1.84 -6.85 -20.95
N ALA A 263 2.01 -5.65 -21.51
CA ALA A 263 1.13 -4.52 -21.19
C ALA A 263 -0.28 -4.80 -21.73
N ILE A 264 -1.28 -4.80 -20.82
CA ILE A 264 -2.69 -5.01 -21.14
C ILE A 264 -3.52 -3.74 -21.00
N GLY A 265 -2.98 -2.70 -20.40
CA GLY A 265 -3.65 -1.42 -20.26
C GLY A 265 -2.72 -0.35 -19.73
N LYS A 266 -3.08 0.89 -19.96
CA LYS A 266 -2.41 2.09 -19.45
C LYS A 266 -3.43 3.08 -18.93
N LYS A 267 -3.12 3.70 -17.80
CA LYS A 267 -3.88 4.80 -17.23
C LYS A 267 -2.95 5.98 -16.96
N ASP A 268 -3.16 7.06 -17.69
CA ASP A 268 -2.47 8.32 -17.52
C ASP A 268 -3.50 9.42 -17.24
N TYR A 269 -3.50 9.92 -16.02
CA TYR A 269 -4.51 10.88 -15.57
C TYR A 269 -4.33 12.29 -16.12
N PHE A 270 -3.10 12.63 -16.56
CA PHE A 270 -2.82 13.97 -17.08
C PHE A 270 -3.04 14.08 -18.59
N ASN A 271 -2.94 12.96 -19.29
CA ASN A 271 -3.16 12.91 -20.73
C ASN A 271 -4.52 12.26 -21.10
N ASP A 272 -5.39 12.01 -20.10
CA ASP A 272 -6.69 11.34 -20.27
C ASP A 272 -6.61 10.02 -21.05
N ILE A 273 -5.47 9.31 -20.93
CA ILE A 273 -5.26 8.02 -21.60
C ILE A 273 -5.75 6.90 -20.69
N TYR A 274 -6.72 6.14 -21.17
CA TYR A 274 -7.32 4.98 -20.50
C TYR A 274 -7.42 3.82 -21.49
N GLU A 275 -6.26 3.29 -21.89
CA GLU A 275 -6.19 2.19 -22.86
C GLU A 275 -6.32 0.82 -22.17
N GLY A 276 -6.95 -0.14 -22.83
CA GLY A 276 -7.06 -1.53 -22.38
C GLY A 276 -8.13 -1.80 -21.33
N PHE A 277 -8.87 -0.77 -20.87
CA PHE A 277 -10.01 -0.94 -19.96
C PHE A 277 -11.32 -1.01 -20.75
N GLY A 278 -11.51 -2.08 -21.52
CA GLY A 278 -12.86 -2.43 -21.99
C GLY A 278 -13.74 -2.71 -20.77
N TYR A 279 -14.98 -2.20 -20.76
CA TYR A 279 -15.96 -2.58 -19.76
C TYR A 279 -16.08 -4.11 -19.76
N MET A 280 -15.65 -4.76 -18.66
CA MET A 280 -16.02 -6.14 -18.39
C MET A 280 -17.36 -6.17 -17.70
#